data_daa12ab6421771e42a09270c0e6b5c69
#
_entry.id   daa12ab6421771e42a09270c0e6b5c69
#
_cell.length_a   1.000
_cell.length_b   1.000
_cell.length_c   1.000
_cell.angle_alpha   90.00
_cell.angle_beta   90.00
_cell.angle_gamma   90.00
#
_symmetry.space_group_name_H-M   'P 1'
#
loop_
_entity.id
_entity.type
_entity.pdbx_description
1 polymer ?
#
loop_
_entity_poly.entity_id
_entity_poly.type
_entity_poly.pdbx_seq_one_letter_code
_entity_poly.pdbx_strand_id
1 'polypeptide(L)'
;MSLNPVRHITVDAHDPVVLAGFWAEVTGYRLDPDSDAEGALLHAPTGDAPGILFVPVPDDKLGKNRVHLDIQPPTGTRDEFVERMRGLGATTYEDHRNPDGTGWVTMRDPEGNEFCVERSAPERAQSH
;
A
#
# COMPACT_ATOMS: atom_id res chain seq x y z
N MET A 1 -14.22 -21.87 -18.94
CA MET A 1 -12.95 -21.63 -18.22
C MET A 1 -13.23 -21.29 -16.78
N SER A 2 -12.56 -21.94 -15.86
CA SER A 2 -12.68 -21.63 -14.44
C SER A 2 -11.87 -20.40 -14.10
N LEU A 3 -12.40 -19.56 -13.22
CA LEU A 3 -11.67 -18.40 -12.67
C LEU A 3 -10.93 -18.83 -11.41
N ASN A 4 -9.72 -18.33 -11.27
CA ASN A 4 -8.88 -18.61 -10.10
C ASN A 4 -8.57 -17.29 -9.41
N PRO A 5 -9.42 -16.87 -8.46
CA PRO A 5 -9.24 -15.57 -7.82
C PRO A 5 -7.97 -15.51 -6.96
N VAL A 6 -7.37 -14.32 -6.90
CA VAL A 6 -6.29 -14.06 -5.96
C VAL A 6 -6.93 -13.80 -4.59
N ARG A 7 -6.70 -14.69 -3.64
CA ARG A 7 -7.28 -14.58 -2.30
C ARG A 7 -6.54 -13.55 -1.46
N HIS A 8 -5.22 -13.65 -1.43
CA HIS A 8 -4.38 -12.76 -0.64
C HIS A 8 -3.18 -12.30 -1.46
N ILE A 9 -2.72 -11.09 -1.17
CA ILE A 9 -1.37 -10.66 -1.47
C ILE A 9 -0.63 -10.85 -0.14
N THR A 10 0.41 -11.67 -0.12
CA THR A 10 1.17 -11.94 1.10
C THR A 10 2.45 -11.15 1.10
N VAL A 11 2.69 -10.44 2.19
CA VAL A 11 3.87 -9.58 2.38
C VAL A 11 4.68 -10.15 3.54
N ASP A 12 5.93 -10.42 3.30
CA ASP A 12 6.88 -10.81 4.34
C ASP A 12 7.23 -9.60 5.19
N ALA A 13 7.26 -9.76 6.50
CA ALA A 13 7.43 -8.65 7.43
C ALA A 13 8.26 -9.06 8.64
N HIS A 14 9.00 -8.11 9.22
CA HIS A 14 9.62 -8.33 10.52
C HIS A 14 8.56 -8.23 11.62
N ASP A 15 7.65 -7.29 11.51
CA ASP A 15 6.57 -7.08 12.48
C ASP A 15 5.22 -7.02 11.74
N PRO A 16 4.54 -8.16 11.57
CA PRO A 16 3.29 -8.21 10.81
C PRO A 16 2.21 -7.25 11.30
N VAL A 17 2.00 -7.13 12.60
CA VAL A 17 0.93 -6.29 13.15
C VAL A 17 1.20 -4.81 12.91
N VAL A 18 2.44 -4.37 13.13
CA VAL A 18 2.81 -2.96 12.93
C VAL A 18 2.72 -2.61 11.45
N LEU A 19 3.24 -3.47 10.58
CA LEU A 19 3.19 -3.22 9.13
C LEU A 19 1.75 -3.27 8.61
N ALA A 20 0.95 -4.22 9.09
CA ALA A 20 -0.47 -4.29 8.75
C ALA A 20 -1.22 -3.03 9.20
N GLY A 21 -0.87 -2.48 10.37
CA GLY A 21 -1.46 -1.22 10.85
C GLY A 21 -1.19 -0.05 9.91
N PHE A 22 0.02 0.06 9.40
CA PHE A 22 0.34 1.06 8.37
C PHE A 22 -0.52 0.86 7.12
N TRP A 23 -0.56 -0.35 6.60
CA TRP A 23 -1.31 -0.64 5.38
C TRP A 23 -2.82 -0.55 5.55
N ALA A 24 -3.34 -0.77 6.76
CA ALA A 24 -4.74 -0.51 7.07
C ALA A 24 -5.07 0.98 6.91
N GLU A 25 -4.17 1.86 7.34
CA GLU A 25 -4.33 3.31 7.15
C GLU A 25 -4.22 3.71 5.68
N VAL A 26 -3.33 3.06 4.92
CA VAL A 26 -3.18 3.34 3.47
C VAL A 26 -4.42 2.95 2.70
N THR A 27 -4.94 1.74 2.95
CA THR A 27 -5.99 1.14 2.13
C THR A 27 -7.41 1.35 2.68
N GLY A 28 -7.53 1.61 3.97
CA GLY A 28 -8.83 1.59 4.64
C GLY A 28 -9.35 0.17 4.87
N TYR A 29 -8.54 -0.85 4.62
CA TYR A 29 -8.91 -2.25 4.86
C TYR A 29 -8.97 -2.53 6.36
N ARG A 30 -9.76 -3.53 6.74
CA ARG A 30 -10.02 -3.86 8.14
C ARG A 30 -9.06 -4.93 8.64
N LEU A 31 -8.38 -4.64 9.74
CA LEU A 31 -7.50 -5.62 10.39
C LEU A 31 -8.35 -6.72 11.05
N ASP A 32 -8.01 -7.97 10.74
CA ASP A 32 -8.66 -9.11 11.36
C ASP A 32 -8.36 -9.11 12.88
N PRO A 33 -9.38 -9.31 13.73
CA PRO A 33 -9.17 -9.24 15.19
C PRO A 33 -8.25 -10.33 15.76
N ASP A 34 -8.07 -11.43 15.04
CA ASP A 34 -7.16 -12.51 15.46
C ASP A 34 -5.72 -12.31 14.98
N SER A 35 -5.42 -11.17 14.37
CA SER A 35 -4.06 -10.85 13.92
C SER A 35 -3.11 -10.75 15.10
N ASP A 36 -1.91 -11.32 14.93
CA ASP A 36 -0.85 -11.31 15.94
C ASP A 36 0.53 -11.35 15.29
N ALA A 37 1.56 -11.59 16.09
CA ALA A 37 2.94 -11.63 15.60
C ALA A 37 3.20 -12.76 14.60
N GLU A 38 2.35 -13.79 14.57
CA GLU A 38 2.48 -14.93 13.65
C GLU A 38 1.77 -14.70 12.31
N GLY A 39 0.96 -13.68 12.23
CA GLY A 39 0.28 -13.31 10.99
C GLY A 39 -0.77 -12.25 11.22
N ALA A 40 -0.83 -11.28 10.33
CA ALA A 40 -1.81 -10.20 10.37
C ALA A 40 -2.51 -10.12 9.02
N LEU A 41 -3.84 -10.06 9.04
CA LEU A 41 -4.66 -10.08 7.83
C LEU A 41 -5.50 -8.82 7.72
N LEU A 42 -5.43 -8.17 6.56
CA LEU A 42 -6.31 -7.07 6.20
C LEU A 42 -7.40 -7.59 5.27
N HIS A 43 -8.65 -7.34 5.63
CA HIS A 43 -9.80 -7.69 4.81
C HIS A 43 -10.18 -6.53 3.92
N ALA A 44 -10.30 -6.79 2.62
CA ALA A 44 -10.85 -5.81 1.69
C ALA A 44 -12.33 -5.56 2.01
N PRO A 45 -12.85 -4.34 1.73
CA PRO A 45 -14.26 -4.01 2.01
C PRO A 45 -15.25 -4.89 1.26
N THR A 46 -14.84 -5.42 0.10
CA THR A 46 -15.67 -6.30 -0.71
C THR A 46 -14.96 -7.63 -0.92
N GLY A 47 -15.75 -8.69 -1.14
CA GLY A 47 -15.17 -10.02 -1.38
C GLY A 47 -14.48 -10.17 -2.73
N ASP A 48 -14.58 -9.15 -3.60
CA ASP A 48 -14.01 -9.22 -4.96
C ASP A 48 -12.53 -8.83 -5.01
N ALA A 49 -12.05 -8.13 -4.00
CA ALA A 49 -10.64 -7.72 -3.93
C ALA A 49 -9.87 -8.65 -2.99
N PRO A 50 -8.60 -8.94 -3.30
CA PRO A 50 -7.80 -9.76 -2.41
C PRO A 50 -7.50 -9.06 -1.09
N GLY A 51 -7.43 -9.83 -0.01
CA GLY A 51 -6.90 -9.34 1.25
C GLY A 51 -5.39 -9.19 1.18
N ILE A 52 -4.81 -8.61 2.22
CA ILE A 52 -3.35 -8.50 2.35
C ILE A 52 -2.95 -9.21 3.64
N LEU A 53 -2.11 -10.22 3.50
CA LEU A 53 -1.64 -11.03 4.64
C LEU A 53 -0.17 -10.70 4.90
N PHE A 54 0.16 -10.40 6.15
CA PHE A 54 1.53 -10.13 6.56
C PHE A 54 2.02 -11.30 7.40
N VAL A 55 3.15 -11.89 7.02
CA VAL A 55 3.70 -13.07 7.70
C VAL A 55 5.11 -12.76 8.19
N PRO A 56 5.50 -13.31 9.36
CA PRO A 56 6.81 -13.00 9.93
C PRO A 56 7.93 -13.72 9.19
N VAL A 57 8.97 -12.98 8.87
CA VAL A 57 10.22 -13.54 8.33
C VAL A 57 11.39 -12.90 9.04
N PRO A 58 12.51 -13.64 9.27
CA PRO A 58 13.70 -13.08 9.89
C PRO A 58 14.56 -12.28 8.91
N ASP A 59 14.37 -12.49 7.62
CA ASP A 59 15.24 -11.94 6.59
C ASP A 59 14.99 -10.45 6.37
N ASP A 60 16.06 -9.70 6.13
CA ASP A 60 15.95 -8.31 5.72
C ASP A 60 15.56 -8.24 4.25
N LYS A 61 14.88 -7.14 3.89
CA LYS A 61 14.56 -6.87 2.49
C LYS A 61 15.84 -6.57 1.72
N LEU A 62 16.05 -7.29 0.63
CA LEU A 62 17.20 -7.11 -0.26
C LEU A 62 16.71 -6.59 -1.61
N GLY A 63 17.13 -5.38 -1.96
CA GLY A 63 16.79 -4.78 -3.23
C GLY A 63 15.36 -4.25 -3.32
N LYS A 64 14.98 -3.82 -4.51
CA LYS A 64 13.65 -3.24 -4.77
C LYS A 64 12.61 -4.34 -4.96
N ASN A 65 11.38 -4.08 -4.53
CA ASN A 65 10.26 -4.98 -4.78
C ASN A 65 10.08 -5.22 -6.29
N ARG A 66 9.80 -6.47 -6.64
CA ARG A 66 9.44 -6.83 -8.02
C ARG A 66 7.96 -6.56 -8.30
N VAL A 67 7.14 -6.58 -7.26
CA VAL A 67 5.72 -6.25 -7.33
C VAL A 67 5.48 -5.10 -6.37
N HIS A 68 4.85 -4.04 -6.83
CA HIS A 68 4.47 -2.91 -5.98
C HIS A 68 3.01 -2.55 -6.22
N LEU A 69 2.37 -2.10 -5.14
CA LEU A 69 0.98 -1.68 -5.20
C LEU A 69 0.91 -0.21 -5.60
N ASP A 70 -0.05 0.13 -6.45
CA ASP A 70 -0.30 1.50 -6.86
C ASP A 70 -1.58 1.97 -6.18
N ILE A 71 -1.48 3.06 -5.43
CA ILE A 71 -2.59 3.59 -4.63
C ILE A 71 -3.13 4.84 -5.30
N GLN A 72 -4.43 4.85 -5.55
CA GLN A 72 -5.12 6.04 -6.06
C GLN A 72 -6.04 6.56 -4.97
N PRO A 73 -5.74 7.73 -4.36
CA PRO A 73 -6.65 8.29 -3.37
C PRO A 73 -8.02 8.61 -3.99
N PRO A 74 -9.14 8.27 -3.31
CA PRO A 74 -10.48 8.53 -3.84
C PRO A 74 -10.90 9.99 -3.71
N THR A 75 -10.28 10.74 -2.82
CA THR A 75 -10.58 12.15 -2.54
C THR A 75 -9.30 12.92 -2.30
N GLY A 76 -9.38 14.24 -2.29
CA GLY A 76 -8.22 15.10 -2.04
C GLY A 76 -7.23 15.09 -3.20
N THR A 77 -5.96 15.24 -2.89
CA THR A 77 -4.89 15.26 -3.88
C THR A 77 -3.84 14.20 -3.58
N ARG A 78 -3.11 13.81 -4.63
CA ARG A 78 -1.94 12.94 -4.49
C ARG A 78 -0.96 13.49 -3.44
N ASP A 79 -0.66 14.79 -3.53
CA ASP A 79 0.35 15.40 -2.67
C ASP A 79 -0.07 15.42 -1.20
N GLU A 80 -1.35 15.68 -0.92
CA GLU A 80 -1.87 15.59 0.44
C GLU A 80 -1.75 14.16 0.98
N PHE A 81 -2.06 13.17 0.14
CA PHE A 81 -1.95 11.77 0.53
C PHE A 81 -0.50 11.36 0.80
N VAL A 82 0.44 11.80 -0.04
CA VAL A 82 1.87 11.54 0.17
C VAL A 82 2.33 12.08 1.53
N GLU A 83 1.94 13.30 1.88
CA GLU A 83 2.32 13.88 3.16
C GLU A 83 1.69 13.13 4.34
N ARG A 84 0.45 12.66 4.18
CA ARG A 84 -0.18 11.83 5.20
C ARG A 84 0.58 10.52 5.42
N MET A 85 0.99 9.88 4.32
CA MET A 85 1.77 8.64 4.41
C MET A 85 3.12 8.86 5.08
N ARG A 86 3.77 9.99 4.81
CA ARG A 86 5.02 10.34 5.49
C ARG A 86 4.81 10.48 6.99
N GLY A 87 3.71 11.08 7.39
CA GLY A 87 3.35 11.18 8.81
C GLY A 87 3.09 9.84 9.50
N LEU A 88 2.75 8.81 8.72
CA LEU A 88 2.52 7.45 9.22
C LEU A 88 3.78 6.58 9.19
N GLY A 89 4.91 7.11 8.72
CA GLY A 89 6.18 6.39 8.72
C GLY A 89 6.72 5.99 7.36
N ALA A 90 6.03 6.32 6.28
CA ALA A 90 6.55 6.09 4.93
C ALA A 90 7.60 7.14 4.57
N THR A 91 8.48 6.78 3.64
CA THR A 91 9.47 7.70 3.10
C THR A 91 9.33 7.79 1.59
N THR A 92 9.75 8.91 1.02
CA THR A 92 9.79 9.07 -0.44
C THR A 92 11.03 8.35 -0.97
N TYR A 93 10.83 7.47 -1.95
CA TYR A 93 11.92 6.76 -2.62
C TYR A 93 12.30 7.44 -3.92
N GLU A 94 11.33 7.64 -4.82
CA GLU A 94 11.54 8.32 -6.09
C GLU A 94 10.36 9.24 -6.38
N ASP A 95 10.66 10.46 -6.79
CA ASP A 95 9.64 11.44 -7.12
C ASP A 95 9.53 11.55 -8.64
N HIS A 96 8.41 11.07 -9.18
CA HIS A 96 8.13 11.10 -10.61
C HIS A 96 7.04 12.11 -10.95
N ARG A 97 6.85 13.12 -10.11
CA ARG A 97 5.86 14.18 -10.37
C ARG A 97 6.38 15.12 -11.44
N ASN A 98 5.50 15.47 -12.35
CA ASN A 98 5.81 16.40 -13.45
C ASN A 98 5.29 17.80 -13.12
N PRO A 99 5.88 18.86 -13.72
CA PRO A 99 5.43 20.23 -13.45
C PRO A 99 3.97 20.51 -13.81
N ASP A 100 3.40 19.73 -14.72
CA ASP A 100 1.98 19.86 -15.13
C ASP A 100 1.00 19.17 -14.16
N GLY A 101 1.50 18.58 -13.07
CA GLY A 101 0.69 17.89 -12.09
C GLY A 101 0.49 16.40 -12.34
N THR A 102 0.98 15.88 -13.46
CA THR A 102 0.93 14.43 -13.72
C THR A 102 2.05 13.69 -13.01
N GLY A 103 2.09 12.38 -13.14
CA GLY A 103 3.10 11.54 -12.55
C GLY A 103 2.69 10.96 -11.20
N TRP A 104 3.63 10.33 -10.54
CA TRP A 104 3.40 9.60 -9.29
C TRP A 104 4.59 9.75 -8.36
N VAL A 105 4.41 9.30 -7.12
CA VAL A 105 5.50 9.24 -6.13
C VAL A 105 5.67 7.80 -5.71
N THR A 106 6.90 7.29 -5.83
CA THR A 106 7.25 5.99 -5.27
C THR A 106 7.70 6.20 -3.83
N MET A 107 7.03 5.54 -2.90
CA MET A 107 7.30 5.60 -1.48
C MET A 107 7.78 4.25 -0.97
N ARG A 108 8.32 4.24 0.24
CA ARG A 108 8.62 3.01 0.98
C ARG A 108 7.80 2.99 2.24
N ASP A 109 7.23 1.82 2.55
CA ASP A 109 6.54 1.61 3.81
C ASP A 109 7.54 1.53 4.98
N PRO A 110 7.08 1.42 6.24
CA PRO A 110 8.01 1.38 7.38
C PRO A 110 9.04 0.25 7.37
N GLU A 111 8.82 -0.80 6.58
CA GLU A 111 9.82 -1.87 6.42
C GLU A 111 10.56 -1.80 5.08
N GLY A 112 10.41 -0.71 4.36
CA GLY A 112 11.17 -0.47 3.15
C GLY A 112 10.56 -1.02 1.86
N ASN A 113 9.31 -1.47 1.89
CA ASN A 113 8.64 -1.97 0.68
C ASN A 113 8.16 -0.81 -0.18
N GLU A 114 8.54 -0.82 -1.47
CA GLU A 114 8.14 0.23 -2.41
C GLU A 114 6.67 0.10 -2.81
N PHE A 115 5.98 1.22 -2.82
CA PHE A 115 4.63 1.35 -3.37
C PHE A 115 4.50 2.72 -4.02
N CYS A 116 3.52 2.87 -4.90
CA CYS A 116 3.35 4.11 -5.65
C CYS A 116 2.05 4.80 -5.26
N VAL A 117 2.10 6.13 -5.18
CA VAL A 117 0.91 6.96 -5.00
C VAL A 117 0.66 7.70 -6.31
N GLU A 118 -0.48 7.45 -6.91
CA GLU A 118 -0.90 8.07 -8.15
C GLU A 118 -1.77 9.29 -7.86
N ARG A 119 -2.06 10.06 -8.90
CA ARG A 119 -3.03 11.16 -8.77
C ARG A 119 -4.35 10.61 -8.24
N SER A 120 -5.03 11.43 -7.42
CA SER A 120 -6.33 11.05 -6.89
C SER A 120 -7.37 10.89 -8.00
N ALA A 121 -8.49 10.25 -7.67
CA ALA A 121 -9.59 10.11 -8.62
C ALA A 121 -10.09 11.47 -9.13
N PRO A 122 -10.31 12.50 -8.27
CA PRO A 122 -10.68 13.83 -8.75
C PRO A 122 -9.63 14.47 -9.65
N GLU A 123 -8.35 14.31 -9.33
CA GLU A 123 -7.27 14.86 -10.16
C GLU A 123 -7.25 14.23 -11.55
N ARG A 124 -7.46 12.91 -11.62
CA ARG A 124 -7.51 12.23 -12.91
C ARG A 124 -8.72 12.63 -13.72
N ALA A 125 -9.85 12.88 -13.07
CA ALA A 125 -11.08 13.32 -13.75
C ALA A 125 -10.94 14.71 -14.36
N GLN A 126 -10.05 15.55 -13.82
CA GLN A 126 -9.77 16.89 -14.33
C GLN A 126 -8.68 16.91 -15.42
N SER A 127 -8.02 15.78 -15.63
CA SER A 127 -6.95 15.67 -16.63
C SER A 127 -7.52 15.38 -18.00
N HIS A 128 -6.97 16.03 -18.99
CA HIS A 128 -7.37 15.88 -20.38
C HIS A 128 -6.23 15.37 -21.23
#